data_71877597afb78c478f48ca937d4b1fbf
#
_entry.id   71877597afb78c478f48ca937d4b1fbf
#
_cell.length_a   1.000
_cell.length_b   1.000
_cell.length_c   1.000
_cell.angle_alpha   90.00
_cell.angle_beta   90.00
_cell.angle_gamma   90.00
#
_symmetry.space_group_name_H-M   'P 1'
#
loop_
_entity.id
_entity.type
_entity.pdbx_description
1 polymer ?
#
loop_
_entity_poly.entity_id
_entity_poly.type
_entity_poly.pdbx_seq_one_letter_code
_entity_poly.pdbx_strand_id
1 'polypeptide(L)'
;LGNTVTVVAAFTAMLLLSWQLTLVAVVMMPLMVVAQRRVGQVRAKIAGKTQESLSEMTAITQEALGVSGILLAKSFGRQQVEVDRYSAENKIQIGLQVKQTMSGQWFFAMVQVFFSAIPAIIYLLAGWLITGGNDVSIGTIVAFTTVQARLLFPLMGLMRVVLDLQTSQA
;
A
#
# COMPACT_ATOMS: atom_id res chain seq x y z
N LEU A 1 5.24 -20.28 8.71
CA LEU A 1 4.54 -21.09 9.73
C LEU A 1 4.18 -20.25 10.97
N GLY A 2 5.10 -19.44 11.54
CA GLY A 2 4.83 -18.64 12.75
C GLY A 2 3.63 -17.68 12.60
N ASN A 3 3.57 -16.91 11.52
CA ASN A 3 2.48 -15.96 11.28
C ASN A 3 1.11 -16.65 11.19
N THR A 4 1.04 -17.84 10.59
CA THR A 4 -0.21 -18.60 10.47
C THR A 4 -0.72 -19.06 11.83
N VAL A 5 0.18 -19.60 12.65
CA VAL A 5 -0.15 -20.03 14.02
C VAL A 5 -0.62 -18.84 14.86
N THR A 6 0.07 -17.71 14.78
CA THR A 6 -0.30 -16.49 15.51
C THR A 6 -1.69 -15.97 15.09
N VAL A 7 -1.98 -15.98 13.77
CA VAL A 7 -3.31 -15.54 13.27
C VAL A 7 -4.41 -16.48 13.75
N VAL A 8 -4.22 -17.79 13.66
CA VAL A 8 -5.22 -18.77 14.12
C VAL A 8 -5.45 -18.66 15.63
N ALA A 9 -4.38 -18.58 16.42
CA ALA A 9 -4.48 -18.46 17.87
C ALA A 9 -5.17 -17.17 18.30
N ALA A 10 -4.80 -16.03 17.68
CA ALA A 10 -5.40 -14.73 17.97
C ALA A 10 -6.87 -14.69 17.54
N PHE A 11 -7.21 -15.26 16.38
CA PHE A 11 -8.61 -15.33 15.92
C PHE A 11 -9.46 -16.19 16.85
N THR A 12 -8.95 -17.33 17.29
CA THR A 12 -9.63 -18.18 18.29
C THR A 12 -9.83 -17.44 19.61
N ALA A 13 -8.80 -16.74 20.09
CA ALA A 13 -8.90 -15.93 21.32
C ALA A 13 -9.96 -14.83 21.18
N MET A 14 -10.02 -14.13 20.04
CA MET A 14 -11.03 -13.11 19.77
C MET A 14 -12.45 -13.68 19.76
N LEU A 15 -12.67 -14.85 19.17
CA LEU A 15 -13.97 -15.54 19.18
C LEU A 15 -14.42 -15.91 20.60
N LEU A 16 -13.48 -16.38 21.43
CA LEU A 16 -13.77 -16.74 22.82
C LEU A 16 -14.06 -15.50 23.71
N LEU A 17 -13.44 -14.36 23.41
CA LEU A 17 -13.70 -13.12 24.14
C LEU A 17 -15.06 -12.52 23.81
N SER A 18 -15.40 -12.38 22.52
CA SER A 18 -16.69 -11.87 22.06
C SER A 18 -16.86 -12.16 20.57
N TRP A 19 -17.82 -13.00 20.21
CA TRP A 19 -18.12 -13.33 18.83
C TRP A 19 -18.68 -12.12 18.04
N GLN A 20 -19.40 -11.22 18.70
CA GLN A 20 -19.98 -10.02 18.09
C GLN A 20 -18.91 -9.03 17.66
N LEU A 21 -17.93 -8.76 18.54
CA LEU A 21 -16.79 -7.90 18.21
C LEU A 21 -15.89 -8.52 17.15
N THR A 22 -15.74 -9.85 17.17
CA THR A 22 -14.97 -10.58 16.15
C THR A 22 -15.61 -10.48 14.78
N LEU A 23 -16.93 -10.58 14.68
CA LEU A 23 -17.68 -10.44 13.44
C LEU A 23 -17.44 -9.07 12.79
N VAL A 24 -17.42 -8.01 13.59
CA VAL A 24 -17.11 -6.65 13.11
C VAL A 24 -15.68 -6.56 12.58
N ALA A 25 -14.72 -7.11 13.32
CA ALA A 25 -13.33 -7.13 12.87
C ALA A 25 -13.16 -7.92 11.56
N VAL A 26 -13.87 -9.04 11.41
CA VAL A 26 -13.86 -9.86 10.19
C VAL A 26 -14.48 -9.13 9.01
N VAL A 27 -15.59 -8.41 9.19
CA VAL A 27 -16.23 -7.62 8.12
C VAL A 27 -15.35 -6.46 7.66
N MET A 28 -14.55 -5.90 8.56
CA MET A 28 -13.62 -4.84 8.20
C MET A 28 -12.44 -5.32 7.33
N MET A 29 -12.04 -6.60 7.42
CA MET A 29 -10.95 -7.15 6.61
C MET A 29 -11.20 -7.09 5.09
N PRO A 30 -12.32 -7.61 4.54
CA PRO A 30 -12.56 -7.54 3.11
C PRO A 30 -12.69 -6.10 2.60
N LEU A 31 -13.24 -5.19 3.40
CA LEU A 31 -13.30 -3.77 3.06
C LEU A 31 -11.90 -3.18 2.87
N MET A 32 -10.98 -3.49 3.77
CA MET A 32 -9.58 -3.10 3.66
C MET A 32 -8.90 -3.70 2.42
N VAL A 33 -9.12 -4.98 2.14
CA VAL A 33 -8.55 -5.67 0.97
C VAL A 33 -9.04 -5.04 -0.34
N VAL A 34 -10.32 -4.70 -0.44
CA VAL A 34 -10.88 -4.01 -1.63
C VAL A 34 -10.27 -2.62 -1.79
N ALA A 35 -10.17 -1.86 -0.71
CA ALA A 35 -9.54 -0.54 -0.74
C ALA A 35 -8.06 -0.63 -1.16
N GLN A 36 -7.29 -1.57 -0.60
CA GLN A 36 -5.88 -1.80 -0.98
C GLN A 36 -5.73 -2.20 -2.44
N ARG A 37 -6.59 -3.08 -2.96
CA ARG A 37 -6.55 -3.50 -4.38
C ARG A 37 -6.74 -2.31 -5.32
N ARG A 38 -7.72 -1.45 -5.05
CA ARG A 38 -7.96 -0.25 -5.87
C ARG A 38 -6.77 0.71 -5.86
N VAL A 39 -6.23 1.01 -4.69
CA VAL A 39 -5.04 1.87 -4.59
C VAL A 39 -3.82 1.21 -5.25
N GLY A 40 -3.63 -0.10 -5.07
CA GLY A 40 -2.56 -0.86 -5.70
C GLY A 40 -2.59 -0.77 -7.22
N GLN A 41 -3.77 -0.89 -7.86
CA GLN A 41 -3.93 -0.74 -9.30
C GLN A 41 -3.55 0.66 -9.81
N VAL A 42 -3.94 1.70 -9.09
CA VAL A 42 -3.57 3.08 -9.42
C VAL A 42 -2.05 3.25 -9.33
N ARG A 43 -1.43 2.75 -8.26
CA ARG A 43 0.03 2.80 -8.09
C ARG A 43 0.79 2.04 -9.16
N ALA A 44 0.34 0.84 -9.51
CA ALA A 44 0.95 0.04 -10.58
C ALA A 44 0.92 0.78 -11.93
N LYS A 45 -0.19 1.45 -12.25
CA LYS A 45 -0.31 2.25 -13.47
C LYS A 45 0.64 3.47 -13.48
N ILE A 46 0.81 4.14 -12.34
CA ILE A 46 1.75 5.26 -12.21
C ILE A 46 3.19 4.75 -12.32
N ALA A 47 3.52 3.65 -11.64
CA ALA A 47 4.86 3.05 -11.70
C ALA A 47 5.23 2.62 -13.14
N GLY A 48 4.30 2.03 -13.88
CA GLY A 48 4.51 1.69 -15.30
C GLY A 48 4.86 2.91 -16.15
N LYS A 49 4.12 4.00 -16.01
CA LYS A 49 4.42 5.27 -16.72
C LYS A 49 5.75 5.88 -16.30
N THR A 50 6.11 5.78 -15.02
CA THR A 50 7.41 6.26 -14.53
C THR A 50 8.55 5.46 -15.14
N GLN A 51 8.38 4.15 -15.28
CA GLN A 51 9.38 3.28 -15.89
C GLN A 51 9.51 3.54 -17.41
N GLU A 52 8.39 3.77 -18.11
CA GLU A 52 8.37 4.14 -19.52
C GLU A 52 9.13 5.46 -19.76
N SER A 53 8.84 6.51 -19.00
CA SER A 53 9.54 7.79 -19.09
C SER A 53 11.04 7.66 -18.75
N LEU A 54 11.41 6.82 -17.77
CA LEU A 54 12.81 6.55 -17.45
C LEU A 54 13.53 5.86 -18.61
N SER A 55 12.86 4.94 -19.29
CA SER A 55 13.41 4.27 -20.49
C SER A 55 13.61 5.25 -21.64
N GLU A 56 12.67 6.17 -21.86
CA GLU A 56 12.78 7.23 -22.86
C GLU A 56 13.96 8.18 -22.54
N MET A 57 14.11 8.62 -21.29
CA MET A 57 15.27 9.42 -20.87
C MET A 57 16.58 8.69 -21.11
N THR A 58 16.65 7.39 -20.87
CA THR A 58 17.82 6.57 -21.13
C THR A 58 18.13 6.50 -22.61
N ALA A 59 17.11 6.32 -23.46
CA ALA A 59 17.26 6.30 -24.91
C ALA A 59 17.78 7.65 -25.45
N ILE A 60 17.19 8.78 -24.99
CA ILE A 60 17.66 10.13 -25.35
C ILE A 60 19.12 10.32 -24.94
N THR A 61 19.49 9.87 -23.74
CA THR A 61 20.86 9.99 -23.25
C THR A 61 21.84 9.16 -24.08
N GLN A 62 21.50 7.92 -24.40
CA GLN A 62 22.34 7.04 -25.22
C GLN A 62 22.49 7.58 -26.66
N GLU A 63 21.41 8.11 -27.25
CA GLU A 63 21.44 8.74 -28.55
C GLU A 63 22.33 9.98 -28.57
N ALA A 64 22.11 10.90 -27.63
CA ALA A 64 22.82 12.18 -27.55
C ALA A 64 24.30 12.04 -27.18
N LEU A 65 24.65 11.10 -26.28
CA LEU A 65 26.02 10.87 -25.81
C LEU A 65 26.77 9.79 -26.61
N GLY A 66 26.13 9.16 -27.58
CA GLY A 66 26.81 8.29 -28.54
C GLY A 66 27.76 9.07 -29.44
N VAL A 67 28.82 8.40 -29.92
CA VAL A 67 29.84 9.04 -30.78
C VAL A 67 29.22 9.74 -31.98
N SER A 68 28.27 9.10 -32.64
CA SER A 68 27.54 9.65 -33.79
C SER A 68 26.66 10.84 -33.38
N GLY A 69 25.97 10.75 -32.23
CA GLY A 69 25.10 11.81 -31.71
C GLY A 69 25.89 13.08 -31.39
N ILE A 70 27.04 12.95 -30.70
CA ILE A 70 27.91 14.09 -30.35
C ILE A 70 28.46 14.75 -31.62
N LEU A 71 28.90 13.97 -32.60
CA LEU A 71 29.40 14.48 -33.88
C LEU A 71 28.32 15.25 -34.63
N LEU A 72 27.14 14.67 -34.73
CA LEU A 72 26.00 15.28 -35.41
C LEU A 72 25.56 16.58 -34.72
N ALA A 73 25.39 16.55 -33.39
CA ALA A 73 24.99 17.72 -32.61
C ALA A 73 26.00 18.88 -32.77
N LYS A 74 27.31 18.59 -32.76
CA LYS A 74 28.34 19.58 -32.95
C LYS A 74 28.40 20.09 -34.38
N SER A 75 28.31 19.22 -35.39
CA SER A 75 28.42 19.60 -36.81
C SER A 75 27.28 20.49 -37.26
N PHE A 76 26.09 20.29 -36.69
CA PHE A 76 24.86 21.05 -37.04
C PHE A 76 24.47 22.10 -36.00
N GLY A 77 25.26 22.32 -34.97
CA GLY A 77 24.98 23.31 -33.92
C GLY A 77 23.70 23.01 -33.11
N ARG A 78 23.29 21.71 -32.99
CA ARG A 78 22.00 21.30 -32.39
C ARG A 78 22.09 20.91 -30.92
N GLN A 79 23.16 21.25 -30.24
CA GLN A 79 23.36 20.88 -28.81
C GLN A 79 22.18 21.37 -27.94
N GLN A 80 21.67 22.59 -28.18
CA GLN A 80 20.57 23.15 -27.41
C GLN A 80 19.26 22.37 -27.62
N VAL A 81 19.04 21.86 -28.83
CA VAL A 81 17.85 21.05 -29.15
C VAL A 81 17.85 19.74 -28.33
N GLU A 82 19.01 19.08 -28.18
CA GLU A 82 19.12 17.86 -27.37
C GLU A 82 18.93 18.15 -25.87
N VAL A 83 19.47 19.26 -25.38
CA VAL A 83 19.24 19.71 -24.00
C VAL A 83 17.76 20.00 -23.75
N ASP A 84 17.09 20.66 -24.67
CA ASP A 84 15.67 20.99 -24.55
C ASP A 84 14.80 19.72 -24.55
N ARG A 85 15.12 18.76 -25.45
CA ARG A 85 14.46 17.46 -25.51
C ARG A 85 14.58 16.69 -24.20
N TYR A 86 15.81 16.57 -23.67
CA TYR A 86 16.05 15.93 -22.39
C TYR A 86 15.34 16.66 -21.23
N SER A 87 15.39 17.97 -21.22
CA SER A 87 14.74 18.80 -20.18
C SER A 87 13.23 18.66 -20.19
N ALA A 88 12.62 18.52 -21.38
CA ALA A 88 11.17 18.29 -21.50
C ALA A 88 10.80 16.93 -20.90
N GLU A 89 11.51 15.85 -21.24
CA GLU A 89 11.24 14.52 -20.68
C GLU A 89 11.52 14.46 -19.18
N ASN A 90 12.59 15.12 -18.72
CA ASN A 90 12.90 15.22 -17.29
C ASN A 90 11.78 15.90 -16.48
N LYS A 91 11.12 16.92 -17.03
CA LYS A 91 9.94 17.54 -16.38
C LYS A 91 8.78 16.57 -16.26
N ILE A 92 8.54 15.73 -17.28
CA ILE A 92 7.53 14.68 -17.25
C ILE A 92 7.88 13.66 -16.16
N GLN A 93 9.13 13.20 -16.13
CA GLN A 93 9.63 12.24 -15.15
C GLN A 93 9.49 12.75 -13.70
N ILE A 94 9.86 14.00 -13.45
CA ILE A 94 9.67 14.64 -12.13
C ILE A 94 8.18 14.61 -11.73
N GLY A 95 7.28 15.00 -12.66
CA GLY A 95 5.85 14.96 -12.41
C GLY A 95 5.32 13.56 -12.09
N LEU A 96 5.79 12.54 -12.79
CA LEU A 96 5.43 11.16 -12.54
C LEU A 96 5.98 10.66 -11.20
N GLN A 97 7.22 11.01 -10.85
CA GLN A 97 7.86 10.62 -9.60
C GLN A 97 7.17 11.25 -8.38
N VAL A 98 6.77 12.52 -8.49
CA VAL A 98 5.95 13.19 -7.47
C VAL A 98 4.61 12.47 -7.30
N LYS A 99 3.89 12.15 -8.39
CA LYS A 99 2.63 11.38 -8.34
C LYS A 99 2.82 10.01 -7.73
N GLN A 100 3.91 9.31 -8.04
CA GLN A 100 4.23 8.00 -7.47
C GLN A 100 4.45 8.09 -5.96
N THR A 101 5.23 9.06 -5.50
CA THR A 101 5.48 9.30 -4.07
C THR A 101 4.19 9.69 -3.34
N MET A 102 3.43 10.64 -3.88
CA MET A 102 2.15 11.08 -3.30
C MET A 102 1.15 9.94 -3.20
N SER A 103 1.04 9.08 -4.23
CA SER A 103 0.16 7.90 -4.19
C SER A 103 0.57 6.91 -3.11
N GLY A 104 1.87 6.79 -2.82
CA GLY A 104 2.39 6.02 -1.69
C GLY A 104 1.98 6.59 -0.35
N GLN A 105 2.15 7.89 -0.15
CA GLN A 105 1.78 8.58 1.09
C GLN A 105 0.27 8.51 1.36
N TRP A 106 -0.56 8.70 0.33
CA TRP A 106 -2.01 8.53 0.44
C TRP A 106 -2.40 7.11 0.84
N PHE A 107 -1.72 6.11 0.30
CA PHE A 107 -1.94 4.72 0.71
C PHE A 107 -1.65 4.51 2.21
N PHE A 108 -0.49 4.97 2.69
CA PHE A 108 -0.14 4.85 4.12
C PHE A 108 -1.11 5.64 5.01
N ALA A 109 -1.49 6.85 4.62
CA ALA A 109 -2.48 7.64 5.36
C ALA A 109 -3.83 6.92 5.47
N MET A 110 -4.32 6.34 4.37
CA MET A 110 -5.57 5.57 4.36
C MET A 110 -5.47 4.34 5.27
N VAL A 111 -4.37 3.60 5.21
CA VAL A 111 -4.13 2.46 6.09
C VAL A 111 -4.13 2.91 7.54
N GLN A 112 -3.46 4.01 7.87
CA GLN A 112 -3.37 4.51 9.25
C GLN A 112 -4.74 4.96 9.79
N VAL A 113 -5.53 5.68 8.98
CA VAL A 113 -6.91 6.05 9.34
C VAL A 113 -7.74 4.80 9.61
N PHE A 114 -7.64 3.78 8.75
CA PHE A 114 -8.35 2.53 8.92
C PHE A 114 -7.99 1.84 10.25
N PHE A 115 -6.71 1.77 10.57
CA PHE A 115 -6.24 1.17 11.83
C PHE A 115 -6.63 1.96 13.07
N SER A 116 -6.71 3.27 12.98
CA SER A 116 -7.21 4.10 14.08
C SER A 116 -8.73 4.00 14.24
N ALA A 117 -9.46 3.80 13.16
CA ALA A 117 -10.91 3.69 13.19
C ALA A 117 -11.41 2.37 13.80
N ILE A 118 -10.68 1.25 13.60
CA ILE A 118 -11.11 -0.06 14.09
C ILE A 118 -11.30 -0.08 15.62
N PRO A 119 -10.32 0.32 16.47
CA PRO A 119 -10.53 0.39 17.91
C PRO A 119 -11.69 1.32 18.31
N ALA A 120 -11.85 2.45 17.62
CA ALA A 120 -12.94 3.38 17.89
C ALA A 120 -14.32 2.73 17.66
N ILE A 121 -14.47 2.00 16.54
CA ILE A 121 -15.71 1.25 16.23
C ILE A 121 -15.96 0.17 17.28
N ILE A 122 -14.91 -0.55 17.71
CA ILE A 122 -15.03 -1.59 18.73
C ILE A 122 -15.47 -1.00 20.07
N TYR A 123 -14.88 0.13 20.51
CA TYR A 123 -15.29 0.80 21.74
C TYR A 123 -16.74 1.28 21.68
N LEU A 124 -17.16 1.83 20.55
CA LEU A 124 -18.53 2.29 20.35
C LEU A 124 -19.53 1.13 20.38
N LEU A 125 -19.23 0.04 19.70
CA LEU A 125 -20.08 -1.17 19.71
C LEU A 125 -20.10 -1.86 21.06
N ALA A 126 -18.95 -1.95 21.74
CA ALA A 126 -18.88 -2.52 23.08
C ALA A 126 -19.70 -1.69 24.09
N GLY A 127 -19.64 -0.35 23.99
CA GLY A 127 -20.48 0.53 24.78
C GLY A 127 -21.97 0.29 24.52
N TRP A 128 -22.37 0.13 23.27
CA TRP A 128 -23.76 -0.18 22.91
C TRP A 128 -24.19 -1.57 23.40
N LEU A 129 -23.33 -2.59 23.31
CA LEU A 129 -23.59 -3.93 23.83
C LEU A 129 -23.77 -3.94 25.36
N ILE A 130 -22.94 -3.19 26.10
CA ILE A 130 -23.05 -3.06 27.56
C ILE A 130 -24.38 -2.40 27.95
N THR A 131 -24.79 -1.32 27.27
CA THR A 131 -26.06 -0.65 27.52
C THR A 131 -27.26 -1.52 27.13
N GLY A 132 -27.10 -2.45 26.17
CA GLY A 132 -28.09 -3.43 25.75
C GLY A 132 -28.23 -4.67 26.67
N GLY A 133 -27.51 -4.72 27.79
CA GLY A 133 -27.59 -5.80 28.78
C GLY A 133 -26.78 -7.04 28.46
N ASN A 134 -25.81 -6.95 27.52
CA ASN A 134 -24.87 -8.05 27.25
C ASN A 134 -23.70 -8.04 28.26
N ASP A 135 -23.26 -9.23 28.68
CA ASP A 135 -22.17 -9.43 29.64
C ASP A 135 -20.75 -9.17 29.03
N VAL A 136 -20.56 -8.00 28.41
CA VAL A 136 -19.25 -7.59 27.90
C VAL A 136 -18.56 -6.74 28.96
N SER A 137 -17.51 -7.28 29.58
CA SER A 137 -16.74 -6.54 30.59
C SER A 137 -15.75 -5.56 29.94
N ILE A 138 -15.36 -4.50 30.68
CA ILE A 138 -14.31 -3.57 30.26
C ILE A 138 -12.99 -4.34 30.00
N GLY A 139 -12.70 -5.37 30.82
CA GLY A 139 -11.54 -6.24 30.65
C GLY A 139 -11.56 -7.00 29.31
N THR A 140 -12.75 -7.46 28.89
CA THR A 140 -12.93 -8.12 27.58
C THR A 140 -12.58 -7.18 26.42
N ILE A 141 -13.00 -5.91 26.51
CA ILE A 141 -12.73 -4.91 25.46
C ILE A 141 -11.23 -4.61 25.35
N VAL A 142 -10.56 -4.43 26.50
CA VAL A 142 -9.10 -4.17 26.53
C VAL A 142 -8.32 -5.38 26.02
N ALA A 143 -8.68 -6.59 26.44
CA ALA A 143 -8.08 -7.82 25.95
C ALA A 143 -8.29 -7.97 24.44
N PHE A 144 -9.50 -7.73 23.93
CA PHE A 144 -9.85 -7.84 22.53
C PHE A 144 -9.04 -6.87 21.66
N THR A 145 -8.99 -5.59 22.02
CA THR A 145 -8.21 -4.58 21.28
C THR A 145 -6.71 -4.86 21.30
N THR A 146 -6.20 -5.41 22.39
CA THR A 146 -4.78 -5.83 22.50
C THR A 146 -4.46 -6.99 21.57
N VAL A 147 -5.30 -8.02 21.53
CA VAL A 147 -5.14 -9.17 20.63
C VAL A 147 -5.27 -8.73 19.17
N GLN A 148 -6.25 -7.88 18.87
CA GLN A 148 -6.47 -7.34 17.53
C GLN A 148 -5.26 -6.53 17.03
N ALA A 149 -4.66 -5.68 17.87
CA ALA A 149 -3.47 -4.92 17.50
C ALA A 149 -2.28 -5.84 17.13
N ARG A 150 -2.16 -6.97 17.80
CA ARG A 150 -1.11 -7.98 17.53
C ARG A 150 -1.34 -8.78 16.25
N LEU A 151 -2.57 -8.85 15.74
CA LEU A 151 -2.91 -9.55 14.49
C LEU A 151 -2.40 -8.82 13.22
N LEU A 152 -2.17 -7.55 13.32
CA LEU A 152 -1.85 -6.66 12.22
C LEU A 152 -0.60 -7.07 11.46
N PHE A 153 0.52 -7.23 12.15
CA PHE A 153 1.81 -7.58 11.55
C PHE A 153 1.81 -8.99 10.93
N PRO A 154 1.30 -10.03 11.59
CA PRO A 154 1.18 -11.36 11.00
C PRO A 154 0.30 -11.40 9.74
N LEU A 155 -0.80 -10.65 9.70
CA LEU A 155 -1.67 -10.55 8.53
C LEU A 155 -0.95 -9.89 7.34
N MET A 156 -0.25 -8.78 7.57
CA MET A 156 0.57 -8.15 6.54
C MET A 156 1.66 -9.10 6.01
N GLY A 157 2.27 -9.89 6.90
CA GLY A 157 3.25 -10.90 6.53
C GLY A 157 2.67 -12.01 5.64
N LEU A 158 1.47 -12.51 5.95
CA LEU A 158 0.78 -13.51 5.13
C LEU A 158 0.37 -12.95 3.76
N MET A 159 -0.12 -11.70 3.70
CA MET A 159 -0.44 -11.04 2.43
C MET A 159 0.79 -10.89 1.53
N ARG A 160 1.95 -10.59 2.10
CA ARG A 160 3.21 -10.51 1.36
C ARG A 160 3.60 -11.85 0.74
N VAL A 161 3.51 -12.93 1.50
CA VAL A 161 3.79 -14.29 1.01
C VAL A 161 2.88 -14.68 -0.16
N VAL A 162 1.58 -14.34 -0.08
CA VAL A 162 0.63 -14.59 -1.18
C VAL A 162 1.01 -13.81 -2.44
N LEU A 163 1.43 -12.56 -2.29
CA LEU A 163 1.89 -11.73 -3.43
C LEU A 163 3.20 -12.28 -4.04
N ASP A 164 4.15 -12.70 -3.19
CA ASP A 164 5.42 -13.28 -3.63
C ASP A 164 5.20 -14.61 -4.39
N LEU A 165 4.23 -15.42 -3.97
CA LEU A 165 3.85 -16.65 -4.67
C LEU A 165 3.21 -16.37 -6.05
N GLN A 166 2.39 -15.32 -6.17
CA GLN A 166 1.78 -14.93 -7.45
C GLN A 166 2.83 -14.41 -8.45
N THR A 167 3.86 -13.71 -7.97
CA THR A 167 4.94 -13.22 -8.83
C THR A 167 5.95 -14.31 -9.21
N SER A 168 6.08 -15.38 -8.43
CA SER A 168 6.97 -16.50 -8.75
C SER A 168 6.36 -17.51 -9.72
N GLN A 169 5.07 -17.43 -10.00
CA GLN A 169 4.35 -18.30 -10.97
C GLN A 169 4.17 -17.66 -12.35
N ALA A 170 4.58 -16.41 -12.53
CA ALA A 170 4.55 -15.67 -13.78
C ALA A 170 5.95 -15.59 -14.42
#